data_12dc60e63a808cb1e83fe115061cf9cb
#
_entry.id   12dc60e63a808cb1e83fe115061cf9cb
#
_cell.length_a   1.000
_cell.length_b   1.000
_cell.length_c   1.000
_cell.angle_alpha   90.00
_cell.angle_beta   90.00
_cell.angle_gamma   90.00
#
_symmetry.space_group_name_H-M   'P 1'
#
loop_
_entity.id
_entity.type
_entity.pdbx_description
1 polymer ?
#
loop_
_entity_poly.entity_id
_entity_poly.type
_entity_poly.pdbx_seq_one_letter_code
_entity_poly.pdbx_strand_id
1 'polypeptide(L)'
;MPDTAETAHIKAPRSMAHLLRTTLMAVGILSLLLSVVGAALLFQHAFAEQFDTDLSRTVEAIAVGYEHSSDPQPEQLAQYADGLRLTLVAQDGTVLYDSATADPSTLPNHANRPEIQQAMAEGTGASVRRSATLGYDTHYYAVRLTDESVLRLADETSNMWSSYNRVLPVLVAGCILIIILALVLAQVITKHLVQPIARMAEHLDCIEANVPYEELIPLAHTVQSDRKLREDNETIRREFTANVSHELKTPLTSISGYAELIENGMAKQEDIPTFGHRIHKEAQRMITLVSDILQLSELDGMSKQQENSPTADFVPVDLGVLVKDVATNMTVNARKAYITLQYKVQPVTVRGSHDLLTELVTNLCDNAIRYNQPGGHVELRCGTGPDGPWLQVEDNGIGIPQDSQARVFERFYRVDKSRSKATGGTGLGLAIVKHIARIHNARIKLESEIGEGTTITVLFETAH
;
A
#
# COMPACT_ATOMS: atom_id res chain seq x y z
N MET A 1 8.38 -23.32 -33.78
CA MET A 1 8.80 -23.52 -32.38
C MET A 1 7.98 -22.53 -31.55
N PRO A 2 7.05 -22.97 -30.71
CA PRO A 2 6.25 -22.09 -29.89
C PRO A 2 6.97 -21.80 -28.59
N ASP A 3 7.00 -20.54 -28.28
CA ASP A 3 7.51 -19.92 -27.06
C ASP A 3 6.67 -20.40 -25.86
N THR A 4 7.31 -21.09 -24.95
CA THR A 4 6.74 -21.48 -23.66
C THR A 4 6.79 -20.29 -22.72
N ALA A 5 5.73 -19.52 -22.71
CA ALA A 5 5.50 -18.54 -21.65
C ALA A 5 5.28 -19.29 -20.32
N GLU A 6 6.30 -19.24 -19.48
CA GLU A 6 6.32 -19.69 -18.11
C GLU A 6 5.28 -18.86 -17.31
N THR A 7 4.09 -19.42 -17.16
CA THR A 7 3.06 -18.87 -16.28
C THR A 7 3.55 -18.96 -14.84
N ALA A 8 4.14 -17.89 -14.34
CA ALA A 8 4.42 -17.72 -12.93
C ALA A 8 3.09 -17.92 -12.16
N HIS A 9 2.96 -19.04 -11.46
CA HIS A 9 1.90 -19.29 -10.50
C HIS A 9 1.98 -18.23 -9.39
N ILE A 10 1.24 -17.15 -9.56
CA ILE A 10 1.01 -16.18 -8.48
C ILE A 10 0.19 -16.93 -7.42
N LYS A 11 0.88 -17.37 -6.36
CA LYS A 11 0.24 -17.96 -5.18
C LYS A 11 -0.83 -16.95 -4.70
N ALA A 12 -2.08 -17.40 -4.61
CA ALA A 12 -3.18 -16.59 -4.10
C ALA A 12 -2.78 -15.93 -2.77
N PRO A 13 -2.97 -14.62 -2.61
CA PRO A 13 -2.55 -13.91 -1.41
C PRO A 13 -3.28 -14.50 -0.20
N ARG A 14 -2.51 -14.93 0.82
CA ARG A 14 -3.09 -15.43 2.07
C ARG A 14 -3.81 -14.29 2.76
N SER A 15 -5.02 -14.56 3.27
CA SER A 15 -5.77 -13.58 4.05
C SER A 15 -4.90 -13.04 5.20
N MET A 16 -4.75 -11.72 5.29
CA MET A 16 -4.00 -11.03 6.35
C MET A 16 -4.49 -11.45 7.74
N ALA A 17 -5.80 -11.66 7.90
CA ALA A 17 -6.43 -12.17 9.13
C ALA A 17 -5.93 -13.58 9.48
N HIS A 18 -5.80 -14.46 8.48
CA HIS A 18 -5.28 -15.82 8.69
C HIS A 18 -3.80 -15.81 9.08
N LEU A 19 -2.99 -14.97 8.41
CA LEU A 19 -1.56 -14.85 8.73
C LEU A 19 -1.36 -14.29 10.15
N LEU A 20 -2.08 -13.24 10.52
CA LEU A 20 -2.00 -12.64 11.85
C LEU A 20 -2.41 -13.64 12.93
N ARG A 21 -3.49 -14.39 12.70
CA ARG A 21 -3.97 -15.43 13.64
C ARG A 21 -2.95 -16.56 13.82
N THR A 22 -2.37 -17.07 12.73
CA THR A 22 -1.37 -18.15 12.79
C THR A 22 -0.08 -17.70 13.41
N THR A 23 0.40 -16.49 13.14
CA THR A 23 1.64 -15.95 13.76
C THR A 23 1.46 -15.69 15.26
N LEU A 24 0.34 -15.08 15.67
CA LEU A 24 0.05 -14.87 17.10
C LEU A 24 -0.09 -16.19 17.85
N MET A 25 -0.74 -17.19 17.28
CA MET A 25 -0.80 -18.54 17.86
C MET A 25 0.57 -19.19 17.94
N ALA A 26 1.38 -19.12 16.89
CA ALA A 26 2.73 -19.70 16.90
C ALA A 26 3.64 -19.06 17.96
N VAL A 27 3.62 -17.72 18.07
CA VAL A 27 4.36 -16.98 19.09
C VAL A 27 3.86 -17.33 20.51
N GLY A 28 2.55 -17.42 20.70
CA GLY A 28 1.95 -17.81 21.97
C GLY A 28 2.35 -19.23 22.39
N ILE A 29 2.29 -20.19 21.49
CA ILE A 29 2.70 -21.59 21.76
C ILE A 29 4.20 -21.68 22.05
N LEU A 30 5.04 -20.99 21.27
CA LEU A 30 6.49 -20.99 21.47
C LEU A 30 6.87 -20.36 22.82
N SER A 31 6.27 -19.23 23.18
CA SER A 31 6.47 -18.56 24.46
C SER A 31 6.05 -19.46 25.65
N LEU A 32 4.91 -20.15 25.48
CA LEU A 32 4.42 -21.08 26.47
C LEU A 32 5.38 -22.26 26.66
N LEU A 33 5.85 -22.89 25.59
CA LEU A 33 6.82 -24.00 25.67
C LEU A 33 8.12 -23.56 26.35
N LEU A 34 8.63 -22.37 26.00
CA LEU A 34 9.83 -21.83 26.60
C LEU A 34 9.65 -21.57 28.11
N SER A 35 8.48 -21.04 28.51
CA SER A 35 8.14 -20.79 29.92
C SER A 35 8.01 -22.06 30.70
N VAL A 36 7.36 -23.10 30.16
CA VAL A 36 7.22 -24.41 30.83
C VAL A 36 8.55 -25.10 30.98
N VAL A 37 9.40 -25.10 29.97
CA VAL A 37 10.74 -25.68 30.02
C VAL A 37 11.61 -24.92 31.04
N GLY A 38 11.58 -23.59 31.01
CA GLY A 38 12.31 -22.74 31.95
C GLY A 38 11.86 -22.97 33.39
N ALA A 39 10.56 -23.04 33.64
CA ALA A 39 9.99 -23.33 34.95
C ALA A 39 10.38 -24.73 35.44
N ALA A 40 10.36 -25.75 34.57
CA ALA A 40 10.76 -27.11 34.91
C ALA A 40 12.24 -27.20 35.32
N LEU A 41 13.12 -26.53 34.57
CA LEU A 41 14.57 -26.48 34.87
C LEU A 41 14.85 -25.74 36.19
N LEU A 42 14.19 -24.59 36.41
CA LEU A 42 14.31 -23.83 37.64
C LEU A 42 13.79 -24.63 38.85
N PHE A 43 12.65 -25.30 38.69
CA PHE A 43 12.08 -26.16 39.74
C PHE A 43 13.01 -27.32 40.06
N GLN A 44 13.56 -27.99 39.04
CA GLN A 44 14.50 -29.10 39.24
C GLN A 44 15.74 -28.65 40.03
N HIS A 45 16.30 -27.48 39.68
CA HIS A 45 17.48 -26.95 40.35
C HIS A 45 17.18 -26.55 41.81
N ALA A 46 16.13 -25.76 42.03
CA ALA A 46 15.73 -25.32 43.36
C ALA A 46 15.32 -26.46 44.29
N PHE A 47 14.65 -27.49 43.72
CA PHE A 47 14.23 -28.65 44.50
C PHE A 47 15.42 -29.52 44.93
N ALA A 48 16.41 -29.74 44.04
CA ALA A 48 17.61 -30.49 44.37
C ALA A 48 18.41 -29.82 45.49
N GLU A 49 18.60 -28.50 45.43
CA GLU A 49 19.36 -27.74 46.43
C GLU A 49 18.66 -27.71 47.80
N GLN A 50 17.34 -27.54 47.81
CA GLN A 50 16.56 -27.56 49.04
C GLN A 50 16.53 -28.94 49.66
N PHE A 51 16.45 -29.99 48.84
CA PHE A 51 16.42 -31.38 49.28
C PHE A 51 17.71 -31.80 49.99
N ASP A 52 18.88 -31.49 49.42
CA ASP A 52 20.18 -31.77 50.03
C ASP A 52 20.36 -31.01 51.38
N THR A 53 19.83 -29.78 51.43
CA THR A 53 19.88 -28.98 52.68
C THR A 53 18.97 -29.55 53.75
N ASP A 54 17.78 -30.02 53.44
CA ASP A 54 16.84 -30.59 54.38
C ASP A 54 17.35 -31.95 54.93
N LEU A 55 17.94 -32.77 54.01
CA LEU A 55 18.55 -34.06 54.41
C LEU A 55 19.74 -33.85 55.33
N SER A 56 20.63 -32.89 55.04
CA SER A 56 21.80 -32.60 55.94
C SER A 56 21.36 -32.12 57.30
N ARG A 57 20.41 -31.19 57.40
CA ARG A 57 19.87 -30.68 58.66
C ARG A 57 19.21 -31.77 59.47
N THR A 58 18.48 -32.66 58.84
CA THR A 58 17.81 -33.78 59.57
C THR A 58 18.79 -34.76 60.16
N VAL A 59 19.84 -35.16 59.40
CA VAL A 59 20.82 -36.07 59.89
C VAL A 59 21.65 -35.44 61.01
N GLU A 60 22.04 -34.18 60.93
CA GLU A 60 22.74 -33.43 61.94
C GLU A 60 21.91 -33.31 63.22
N ALA A 61 20.60 -33.00 63.10
CA ALA A 61 19.70 -32.95 64.25
C ALA A 61 19.57 -34.31 64.99
N ILE A 62 19.48 -35.42 64.22
CA ILE A 62 19.42 -36.78 64.79
C ILE A 62 20.75 -37.14 65.40
N ALA A 63 21.90 -36.78 64.79
CA ALA A 63 23.24 -37.04 65.36
C ALA A 63 23.43 -36.35 66.71
N VAL A 64 23.06 -35.05 66.81
CA VAL A 64 23.09 -34.32 68.08
C VAL A 64 22.18 -34.95 69.13
N GLY A 65 20.99 -35.41 68.76
CA GLY A 65 20.05 -36.11 69.62
C GLY A 65 20.62 -37.43 70.10
N TYR A 66 21.31 -38.16 69.25
CA TYR A 66 21.97 -39.41 69.57
C TYR A 66 23.10 -39.22 70.59
N GLU A 67 23.98 -38.26 70.38
CA GLU A 67 25.14 -37.99 71.27
C GLU A 67 24.76 -37.45 72.64
N HIS A 68 23.62 -36.77 72.76
CA HIS A 68 23.14 -36.21 74.04
C HIS A 68 22.22 -37.17 74.79
N SER A 69 21.91 -38.35 74.29
CA SER A 69 21.09 -39.35 74.98
C SER A 69 21.93 -40.18 75.94
N SER A 70 21.42 -40.42 77.15
CA SER A 70 22.08 -41.23 78.12
C SER A 70 22.05 -42.74 77.81
N ASP A 71 21.15 -43.19 76.94
CA ASP A 71 21.04 -44.57 76.41
C ASP A 71 20.52 -44.50 74.97
N PRO A 72 21.40 -44.25 73.98
CA PRO A 72 21.03 -44.02 72.62
C PRO A 72 20.55 -45.34 71.99
N GLN A 73 19.22 -45.42 71.77
CA GLN A 73 18.59 -46.54 71.08
C GLN A 73 18.37 -46.16 69.64
N PRO A 74 19.05 -46.71 68.58
CA PRO A 74 18.92 -46.37 67.18
C PRO A 74 17.50 -46.52 66.67
N GLU A 75 16.73 -47.47 67.22
CA GLU A 75 15.30 -47.69 66.82
C GLU A 75 14.41 -46.49 67.16
N GLN A 76 14.69 -45.79 68.26
CA GLN A 76 13.93 -44.58 68.63
C GLN A 76 14.26 -43.40 67.71
N LEU A 77 15.52 -43.35 67.28
CA LEU A 77 15.95 -42.28 66.34
C LEU A 77 15.35 -42.44 64.97
N ALA A 78 15.09 -43.67 64.51
CA ALA A 78 14.44 -43.92 63.26
C ALA A 78 13.01 -43.26 63.14
N GLN A 79 12.35 -43.04 64.32
CA GLN A 79 11.04 -42.34 64.32
C GLN A 79 11.16 -40.84 64.00
N TYR A 80 12.33 -40.22 64.25
CA TYR A 80 12.60 -38.81 63.90
C TYR A 80 13.13 -38.66 62.49
N ALA A 81 13.42 -39.76 61.79
CA ALA A 81 13.89 -39.72 60.43
C ALA A 81 12.75 -39.48 59.40
N ASP A 82 11.50 -39.30 59.85
CA ASP A 82 10.31 -38.92 58.98
C ASP A 82 10.18 -39.79 57.75
N GLY A 83 10.36 -41.10 57.88
CA GLY A 83 10.26 -42.05 56.74
C GLY A 83 11.55 -42.20 55.92
N LEU A 84 12.61 -41.47 56.25
CA LEU A 84 13.93 -41.68 55.67
C LEU A 84 14.58 -42.94 56.22
N ARG A 85 15.40 -43.62 55.42
CA ARG A 85 16.16 -44.78 55.81
C ARG A 85 17.36 -44.32 56.63
N LEU A 86 17.38 -44.70 57.91
CA LEU A 86 18.47 -44.42 58.84
C LEU A 86 19.35 -45.66 58.93
N THR A 87 20.67 -45.51 58.82
CA THR A 87 21.66 -46.53 58.96
C THR A 87 22.79 -46.08 59.95
N LEU A 88 23.13 -46.82 60.93
CA LEU A 88 24.29 -46.60 61.80
C LEU A 88 25.40 -47.56 61.41
N VAL A 89 26.59 -47.04 61.16
CA VAL A 89 27.76 -47.79 60.70
C VAL A 89 28.92 -47.60 61.62
N ALA A 90 29.52 -48.70 62.04
CA ALA A 90 30.72 -48.68 62.87
C ALA A 90 31.94 -48.17 62.08
N GLN A 91 33.04 -47.82 62.81
CA GLN A 91 34.29 -47.34 62.22
C GLN A 91 34.90 -48.33 61.21
N ASP A 92 34.72 -49.61 61.35
CA ASP A 92 35.19 -50.64 60.46
C ASP A 92 34.28 -50.88 59.26
N GLY A 93 33.16 -50.09 59.14
CA GLY A 93 32.17 -50.20 58.10
C GLY A 93 31.07 -51.23 58.31
N THR A 94 31.05 -51.91 59.46
CA THR A 94 29.99 -52.84 59.85
C THR A 94 28.70 -52.09 60.14
N VAL A 95 27.56 -52.55 59.60
CA VAL A 95 26.25 -51.93 59.84
C VAL A 95 25.76 -52.37 61.24
N LEU A 96 25.63 -51.40 62.12
CA LEU A 96 25.15 -51.64 63.54
C LEU A 96 23.59 -51.60 63.54
N TYR A 97 22.99 -50.75 62.78
CA TYR A 97 21.55 -50.60 62.72
C TYR A 97 21.11 -50.10 61.29
N ASP A 98 19.99 -50.60 60.87
CA ASP A 98 19.36 -50.07 59.61
C ASP A 98 17.81 -50.13 59.71
N SER A 99 17.15 -49.02 59.54
CA SER A 99 15.70 -48.92 59.75
C SER A 99 14.86 -49.71 58.71
N ALA A 100 15.46 -50.12 57.60
CA ALA A 100 14.78 -50.88 56.50
C ALA A 100 14.99 -52.39 56.67
N THR A 101 15.82 -52.85 57.58
CA THR A 101 16.17 -54.27 57.73
C THR A 101 16.16 -54.69 59.24
N ALA A 102 15.45 -55.78 59.55
CA ALA A 102 15.37 -56.27 60.90
C ALA A 102 16.67 -56.92 61.37
N ASP A 103 17.51 -57.40 60.44
CA ASP A 103 18.81 -58.01 60.79
C ASP A 103 19.94 -57.27 60.00
N PRO A 104 20.62 -56.33 60.67
CA PRO A 104 21.71 -55.55 60.06
C PRO A 104 22.90 -56.38 59.61
N SER A 105 23.12 -57.57 60.23
CA SER A 105 24.24 -58.44 59.87
C SER A 105 24.18 -59.02 58.44
N THR A 106 23.05 -59.02 57.89
CA THR A 106 22.83 -59.45 56.45
C THR A 106 23.30 -58.43 55.41
N LEU A 107 23.57 -57.19 55.87
CA LEU A 107 23.98 -56.11 54.94
C LEU A 107 25.51 -56.20 54.70
N PRO A 108 25.96 -55.90 53.48
CA PRO A 108 27.39 -55.86 53.19
C PRO A 108 28.06 -54.72 53.96
N ASN A 109 29.36 -54.86 54.16
CA ASN A 109 30.17 -53.81 54.82
C ASN A 109 30.09 -52.50 54.00
N HIS A 110 29.88 -51.39 54.67
CA HIS A 110 29.67 -50.04 54.06
C HIS A 110 30.94 -49.18 54.08
N ALA A 111 32.11 -49.66 54.47
CA ALA A 111 33.36 -48.89 54.52
C ALA A 111 33.75 -48.27 53.17
N ASN A 112 33.39 -48.93 52.06
CA ASN A 112 33.72 -48.47 50.74
C ASN A 112 32.66 -47.53 50.14
N ARG A 113 31.68 -47.06 50.92
CA ARG A 113 30.66 -46.14 50.44
C ARG A 113 31.21 -44.71 50.44
N PRO A 114 31.09 -43.96 49.36
CA PRO A 114 31.67 -42.61 49.23
C PRO A 114 31.24 -41.68 50.36
N GLU A 115 29.93 -41.65 50.69
CA GLU A 115 29.40 -40.85 51.81
C GLU A 115 29.97 -41.23 53.16
N ILE A 116 30.25 -42.55 53.39
CA ILE A 116 30.84 -43.01 54.62
C ILE A 116 32.35 -42.67 54.74
N GLN A 117 33.07 -42.85 53.61
CA GLN A 117 34.49 -42.49 53.55
C GLN A 117 34.68 -40.97 53.74
N GLN A 118 33.84 -40.17 53.13
CA GLN A 118 33.90 -38.72 53.27
C GLN A 118 33.55 -38.30 54.71
N ALA A 119 32.51 -38.89 55.32
CA ALA A 119 32.14 -38.60 56.72
C ALA A 119 33.23 -38.97 57.71
N MET A 120 33.93 -40.09 57.48
CA MET A 120 35.07 -40.50 58.29
C MET A 120 36.25 -39.52 58.18
N ALA A 121 36.52 -38.98 57.00
CA ALA A 121 37.62 -38.04 56.75
C ALA A 121 37.32 -36.61 57.18
N GLU A 122 36.15 -36.08 56.87
CA GLU A 122 35.78 -34.67 56.95
C GLU A 122 34.71 -34.36 57.98
N GLY A 123 34.17 -35.41 58.67
CA GLY A 123 33.08 -35.26 59.64
C GLY A 123 31.69 -35.38 58.99
N THR A 124 31.51 -35.00 57.77
CA THR A 124 30.25 -35.12 56.98
C THR A 124 30.55 -35.64 55.58
N GLY A 125 29.61 -36.37 54.98
CA GLY A 125 29.77 -36.89 53.63
C GLY A 125 28.42 -36.99 52.90
N ALA A 126 28.40 -36.67 51.58
CA ALA A 126 27.22 -36.78 50.77
C ALA A 126 27.53 -37.59 49.53
N SER A 127 26.56 -38.36 49.07
CA SER A 127 26.64 -38.98 47.71
C SER A 127 25.26 -39.23 47.13
N VAL A 128 25.19 -39.16 45.80
CA VAL A 128 23.97 -39.51 45.04
C VAL A 128 24.28 -40.77 44.22
N ARG A 129 23.49 -41.83 44.39
CA ARG A 129 23.68 -43.08 43.65
C ARG A 129 22.37 -43.54 43.03
N ARG A 130 22.47 -44.00 41.78
CA ARG A 130 21.32 -44.58 41.11
C ARG A 130 21.07 -46.00 41.61
N SER A 131 19.87 -46.23 42.13
CA SER A 131 19.47 -47.56 42.56
C SER A 131 19.43 -48.51 41.36
N ALA A 132 20.23 -49.58 41.38
CA ALA A 132 20.26 -50.58 40.31
C ALA A 132 18.94 -51.37 40.20
N THR A 133 18.15 -51.41 41.29
CA THR A 133 16.92 -52.20 41.37
C THR A 133 15.68 -51.41 41.03
N LEU A 134 15.64 -50.09 41.29
CA LEU A 134 14.47 -49.25 41.18
C LEU A 134 14.61 -48.15 40.12
N GLY A 135 15.83 -47.89 39.61
CA GLY A 135 16.09 -46.87 38.57
C GLY A 135 16.04 -45.43 39.05
N TYR A 136 15.86 -45.20 40.34
CA TYR A 136 15.80 -43.87 40.99
C TYR A 136 17.14 -43.48 41.60
N ASP A 137 17.43 -42.17 41.64
CA ASP A 137 18.60 -41.66 42.35
C ASP A 137 18.26 -41.61 43.84
N THR A 138 19.12 -42.17 44.66
CA THR A 138 19.02 -42.16 46.11
C THR A 138 20.07 -41.22 46.61
N HIS A 139 19.66 -40.23 47.39
CA HIS A 139 20.53 -39.28 48.06
C HIS A 139 20.93 -39.81 49.42
N TYR A 140 22.21 -39.80 49.70
CA TYR A 140 22.78 -40.22 50.96
C TYR A 140 23.51 -39.06 51.63
N TYR A 141 23.26 -38.87 52.93
CA TYR A 141 24.02 -37.93 53.72
C TYR A 141 24.47 -38.64 55.03
N ALA A 142 25.73 -38.47 55.40
CA ALA A 142 26.35 -39.15 56.52
C ALA A 142 27.07 -38.15 57.42
N VAL A 143 27.01 -38.39 58.74
CA VAL A 143 27.69 -37.60 59.77
C VAL A 143 28.44 -38.52 60.66
N ARG A 144 29.71 -38.20 60.94
CA ARG A 144 30.55 -38.94 61.94
C ARG A 144 30.16 -38.45 63.29
N LEU A 145 29.89 -39.42 64.20
CA LEU A 145 29.58 -39.23 65.60
C LEU A 145 30.86 -39.19 66.48
N THR A 146 30.75 -38.80 67.75
CA THR A 146 31.87 -38.67 68.66
C THR A 146 32.48 -40.00 69.03
N ASP A 147 31.74 -41.12 68.90
CA ASP A 147 32.22 -42.49 69.10
C ASP A 147 32.88 -43.13 67.87
N GLU A 148 33.19 -42.30 66.87
CA GLU A 148 33.72 -42.65 65.52
C GLU A 148 32.80 -43.54 64.69
N SER A 149 31.56 -43.78 65.10
CA SER A 149 30.54 -44.37 64.21
C SER A 149 29.98 -43.30 63.24
N VAL A 150 29.33 -43.76 62.20
CA VAL A 150 28.73 -42.86 61.18
C VAL A 150 27.24 -43.08 61.11
N LEU A 151 26.49 -42.02 61.32
CA LEU A 151 25.05 -41.99 61.12
C LEU A 151 24.75 -41.53 59.63
N ARG A 152 24.02 -42.35 58.89
CA ARG A 152 23.67 -42.10 57.52
C ARG A 152 22.15 -42.06 57.36
N LEU A 153 21.64 -41.03 56.66
CA LEU A 153 20.28 -41.02 56.13
C LEU A 153 20.30 -41.24 54.62
N ALA A 154 19.27 -41.92 54.14
CA ALA A 154 19.05 -42.11 52.74
C ALA A 154 17.59 -41.79 52.41
N ASP A 155 17.38 -41.01 51.37
CA ASP A 155 16.06 -40.79 50.84
C ASP A 155 15.93 -41.42 49.43
N GLU A 156 14.92 -42.27 49.31
CA GLU A 156 14.57 -42.89 48.06
C GLU A 156 13.64 -41.94 47.31
N THR A 157 14.07 -41.45 46.18
CA THR A 157 13.42 -40.41 45.35
C THR A 157 11.98 -40.72 44.85
N SER A 158 11.29 -41.68 45.50
CA SER A 158 9.88 -41.98 45.21
C SER A 158 8.94 -40.80 45.46
N ASN A 159 9.35 -39.82 46.29
CA ASN A 159 8.58 -38.63 46.61
C ASN A 159 8.63 -37.54 45.52
N MET A 160 9.63 -37.57 44.60
CA MET A 160 9.71 -36.58 43.52
C MET A 160 8.51 -36.65 42.59
N TRP A 161 8.07 -37.85 42.21
CA TRP A 161 6.89 -38.03 41.33
C TRP A 161 5.59 -37.57 41.98
N SER A 162 5.44 -37.70 43.28
CA SER A 162 4.24 -37.24 43.99
C SER A 162 4.14 -35.70 44.00
N SER A 163 5.28 -35.02 44.18
CA SER A 163 5.35 -33.56 44.13
C SER A 163 5.11 -33.03 42.70
N TYR A 164 5.67 -33.73 41.71
CA TYR A 164 5.43 -33.42 40.29
C TYR A 164 3.95 -33.55 39.89
N ASN A 165 3.29 -34.61 40.34
CA ASN A 165 1.86 -34.86 40.08
C ASN A 165 0.93 -33.82 40.73
N ARG A 166 1.33 -33.13 41.77
CA ARG A 166 0.57 -32.03 42.38
C ARG A 166 0.70 -30.73 41.64
N VAL A 167 1.85 -30.43 41.04
CA VAL A 167 2.13 -29.17 40.36
C VAL A 167 1.69 -29.23 38.89
N LEU A 168 1.80 -30.41 38.26
CA LEU A 168 1.48 -30.60 36.84
C LEU A 168 0.06 -30.13 36.43
N PRO A 169 -1.03 -30.45 37.15
CA PRO A 169 -2.37 -30.01 36.77
C PRO A 169 -2.53 -28.49 36.84
N VAL A 170 -1.85 -27.80 37.76
CA VAL A 170 -1.87 -26.34 37.89
C VAL A 170 -1.15 -25.70 36.67
N LEU A 171 0.02 -26.27 36.30
CA LEU A 171 0.73 -25.82 35.10
C LEU A 171 -0.09 -26.04 33.83
N VAL A 172 -0.71 -27.21 33.66
CA VAL A 172 -1.57 -27.51 32.50
C VAL A 172 -2.76 -26.57 32.45
N ALA A 173 -3.44 -26.32 33.59
CA ALA A 173 -4.54 -25.38 33.64
C ALA A 173 -4.10 -23.95 33.27
N GLY A 174 -2.95 -23.49 33.77
CA GLY A 174 -2.35 -22.21 33.38
C GLY A 174 -2.06 -22.12 31.87
N CYS A 175 -1.50 -23.17 31.30
CA CYS A 175 -1.25 -23.25 29.86
C CYS A 175 -2.54 -23.13 29.01
N ILE A 176 -3.59 -23.87 29.40
CA ILE A 176 -4.89 -23.82 28.76
C ILE A 176 -5.49 -22.39 28.82
N LEU A 177 -5.41 -21.77 30.00
CA LEU A 177 -5.90 -20.39 30.18
C LEU A 177 -5.18 -19.40 29.28
N ILE A 178 -3.85 -19.47 29.16
CA ILE A 178 -3.05 -18.60 28.28
C ILE A 178 -3.42 -18.82 26.80
N ILE A 179 -3.63 -20.06 26.38
CA ILE A 179 -4.06 -20.39 25.01
C ILE A 179 -5.43 -19.78 24.72
N ILE A 180 -6.39 -19.93 25.65
CA ILE A 180 -7.72 -19.34 25.50
C ILE A 180 -7.64 -17.82 25.39
N LEU A 181 -6.85 -17.18 26.27
CA LEU A 181 -6.65 -15.73 26.25
C LEU A 181 -6.02 -15.26 24.94
N ALA A 182 -5.03 -15.97 24.43
CA ALA A 182 -4.39 -15.67 23.13
C ALA A 182 -5.39 -15.79 21.95
N LEU A 183 -6.25 -16.81 21.97
CA LEU A 183 -7.30 -16.98 20.96
C LEU A 183 -8.34 -15.85 21.00
N VAL A 184 -8.79 -15.46 22.20
CA VAL A 184 -9.72 -14.34 22.36
C VAL A 184 -9.08 -13.04 21.88
N LEU A 185 -7.83 -12.77 22.27
CA LEU A 185 -7.11 -11.58 21.84
C LEU A 185 -6.93 -11.54 20.31
N ALA A 186 -6.57 -12.67 19.69
CA ALA A 186 -6.46 -12.77 18.23
C ALA A 186 -7.80 -12.50 17.53
N GLN A 187 -8.93 -12.94 18.10
CA GLN A 187 -10.26 -12.64 17.55
C GLN A 187 -10.62 -11.17 17.70
N VAL A 188 -10.32 -10.56 18.85
CA VAL A 188 -10.58 -9.12 19.09
C VAL A 188 -9.76 -8.27 18.12
N ILE A 189 -8.47 -8.53 17.97
CA ILE A 189 -7.59 -7.82 17.03
C ILE A 189 -8.11 -7.98 15.58
N THR A 190 -8.46 -9.19 15.17
CA THR A 190 -8.98 -9.44 13.82
C THR A 190 -10.27 -8.65 13.57
N LYS A 191 -11.21 -8.65 14.53
CA LYS A 191 -12.50 -7.98 14.39
C LYS A 191 -12.39 -6.46 14.42
N HIS A 192 -11.52 -5.92 15.28
CA HIS A 192 -11.44 -4.46 15.46
C HIS A 192 -10.39 -3.78 14.57
N LEU A 193 -9.33 -4.47 14.15
CA LEU A 193 -8.29 -3.88 13.29
C LEU A 193 -8.38 -4.31 11.82
N VAL A 194 -8.57 -5.60 11.55
CA VAL A 194 -8.48 -6.11 10.17
C VAL A 194 -9.79 -6.00 9.41
N GLN A 195 -10.91 -6.35 10.05
CA GLN A 195 -12.21 -6.32 9.37
C GLN A 195 -12.66 -4.93 8.89
N PRO A 196 -12.50 -3.83 9.66
CA PRO A 196 -12.86 -2.50 9.20
C PRO A 196 -12.06 -2.06 7.96
N ILE A 197 -10.76 -2.37 7.92
CA ILE A 197 -9.90 -2.08 6.75
C ILE A 197 -10.36 -2.88 5.52
N ALA A 198 -10.69 -4.17 5.71
CA ALA A 198 -11.20 -4.99 4.62
C ALA A 198 -12.53 -4.47 4.06
N ARG A 199 -13.47 -4.04 4.93
CA ARG A 199 -14.74 -3.42 4.51
C ARG A 199 -14.55 -2.10 3.78
N MET A 200 -13.59 -1.27 4.21
CA MET A 200 -13.23 -0.04 3.51
C MET A 200 -12.77 -0.34 2.07
N ALA A 201 -11.99 -1.42 1.88
CA ALA A 201 -11.53 -1.85 0.56
C ALA A 201 -12.65 -2.43 -0.33
N GLU A 202 -13.71 -2.99 0.25
CA GLU A 202 -14.88 -3.49 -0.50
C GLU A 202 -15.84 -2.36 -0.95
N HIS A 203 -15.89 -1.24 -0.21
CA HIS A 203 -16.80 -0.13 -0.47
C HIS A 203 -16.05 1.14 -0.88
N LEU A 204 -15.34 1.08 -1.99
CA LEU A 204 -14.56 2.20 -2.52
C LEU A 204 -15.41 3.43 -2.92
N ASP A 205 -16.72 3.27 -3.12
CA ASP A 205 -17.62 4.36 -3.51
C ASP A 205 -17.86 5.38 -2.39
N CYS A 206 -17.72 4.97 -1.12
CA CYS A 206 -17.92 5.80 0.06
C CYS A 206 -16.73 5.70 1.01
N ILE A 207 -15.52 5.66 0.45
CA ILE A 207 -14.29 5.39 1.22
C ILE A 207 -14.07 6.43 2.31
N GLU A 208 -14.32 7.72 2.04
CA GLU A 208 -14.14 8.82 3.01
C GLU A 208 -15.12 8.76 4.19
N ALA A 209 -16.35 8.29 3.96
CA ALA A 209 -17.37 8.18 5.01
C ALA A 209 -17.14 6.98 5.94
N ASN A 210 -16.34 6.00 5.52
CA ASN A 210 -16.14 4.72 6.19
C ASN A 210 -14.69 4.48 6.61
N VAL A 211 -13.87 5.53 6.77
CA VAL A 211 -12.48 5.40 7.22
C VAL A 211 -12.46 5.00 8.69
N PRO A 212 -11.94 3.81 9.04
CA PRO A 212 -11.96 3.32 10.41
C PRO A 212 -10.91 3.96 11.32
N TYR A 213 -9.85 4.56 10.76
CA TYR A 213 -8.72 5.13 11.49
C TYR A 213 -8.23 6.40 10.81
N GLU A 214 -7.86 7.42 11.61
CA GLU A 214 -7.37 8.72 11.13
C GLU A 214 -6.15 8.59 10.21
N GLU A 215 -5.28 7.64 10.47
CA GLU A 215 -4.06 7.39 9.69
C GLU A 215 -4.36 6.92 8.25
N LEU A 216 -5.56 6.44 7.98
CA LEU A 216 -5.99 6.01 6.65
C LEU A 216 -6.69 7.11 5.84
N ILE A 217 -6.98 8.26 6.44
CA ILE A 217 -7.63 9.40 5.75
C ILE A 217 -6.83 9.86 4.52
N PRO A 218 -5.49 10.08 4.58
CA PRO A 218 -4.73 10.49 3.41
C PRO A 218 -4.79 9.47 2.27
N LEU A 219 -4.78 8.18 2.60
CA LEU A 219 -4.91 7.09 1.62
C LEU A 219 -6.29 7.09 0.98
N ALA A 220 -7.35 7.25 1.78
CA ALA A 220 -8.73 7.32 1.30
C ALA A 220 -8.92 8.48 0.30
N HIS A 221 -8.43 9.68 0.64
CA HIS A 221 -8.45 10.85 -0.25
C HIS A 221 -7.69 10.60 -1.56
N THR A 222 -6.52 9.99 -1.50
CA THR A 222 -5.71 9.71 -2.70
C THR A 222 -6.45 8.73 -3.62
N VAL A 223 -6.99 7.64 -3.07
CA VAL A 223 -7.74 6.64 -3.84
C VAL A 223 -9.00 7.23 -4.45
N GLN A 224 -9.74 8.05 -3.71
CA GLN A 224 -10.97 8.69 -4.20
C GLN A 224 -10.68 9.72 -5.27
N SER A 225 -9.62 10.52 -5.12
CA SER A 225 -9.19 11.50 -6.12
C SER A 225 -8.75 10.82 -7.42
N ASP A 226 -7.95 9.75 -7.35
CA ASP A 226 -7.51 8.99 -8.53
C ASP A 226 -8.70 8.34 -9.25
N ARG A 227 -9.64 7.79 -8.49
CA ARG A 227 -10.85 7.20 -9.06
C ARG A 227 -11.72 8.23 -9.76
N LYS A 228 -11.99 9.37 -9.12
CA LYS A 228 -12.75 10.47 -9.72
C LYS A 228 -12.09 10.95 -11.01
N LEU A 229 -10.78 11.12 -10.99
CA LEU A 229 -10.02 11.51 -12.18
C LEU A 229 -10.16 10.48 -13.32
N ARG A 230 -10.19 9.19 -13.01
CA ARG A 230 -10.41 8.12 -14.02
C ARG A 230 -11.83 8.14 -14.58
N GLU A 231 -12.84 8.28 -13.71
CA GLU A 231 -14.25 8.36 -14.11
C GLU A 231 -14.51 9.58 -15.00
N ASP A 232 -13.95 10.74 -14.64
CA ASP A 232 -14.03 11.97 -15.46
C ASP A 232 -13.35 11.78 -16.82
N ASN A 233 -12.16 11.17 -16.85
CA ASN A 233 -11.45 10.86 -18.10
C ASN A 233 -12.21 9.85 -18.98
N GLU A 234 -12.83 8.82 -18.40
CA GLU A 234 -13.66 7.88 -19.15
C GLU A 234 -14.89 8.56 -19.74
N THR A 235 -15.54 9.44 -18.99
CA THR A 235 -16.70 10.21 -19.45
C THR A 235 -16.32 11.11 -20.61
N ILE A 236 -15.23 11.88 -20.48
CA ILE A 236 -14.70 12.72 -21.58
C ILE A 236 -14.39 11.88 -22.82
N ARG A 237 -13.78 10.69 -22.64
CA ARG A 237 -13.46 9.79 -23.76
C ARG A 237 -14.71 9.24 -24.44
N ARG A 238 -15.75 8.86 -23.68
CA ARG A 238 -17.02 8.36 -24.22
C ARG A 238 -17.74 9.46 -25.01
N GLU A 239 -17.83 10.67 -24.46
CA GLU A 239 -18.42 11.82 -25.11
C GLU A 239 -17.66 12.19 -26.39
N PHE A 240 -16.33 12.19 -26.35
CA PHE A 240 -15.50 12.42 -27.52
C PHE A 240 -15.80 11.41 -28.62
N THR A 241 -15.82 10.11 -28.34
CA THR A 241 -16.09 9.07 -29.34
C THR A 241 -17.49 9.18 -29.92
N ALA A 242 -18.49 9.48 -29.10
CA ALA A 242 -19.86 9.69 -29.53
C ALA A 242 -19.98 10.91 -30.47
N ASN A 243 -19.35 12.04 -30.10
CA ASN A 243 -19.34 13.26 -30.86
C ASN A 243 -18.62 13.10 -32.22
N VAL A 244 -17.46 12.45 -32.24
CA VAL A 244 -16.74 12.10 -33.47
C VAL A 244 -17.64 11.31 -34.43
N SER A 245 -18.27 10.25 -33.92
CA SER A 245 -19.16 9.39 -34.72
C SER A 245 -20.32 10.17 -35.31
N HIS A 246 -20.88 11.07 -34.50
CA HIS A 246 -22.03 11.90 -34.97
C HIS A 246 -21.62 12.96 -36.01
N GLU A 247 -20.49 13.63 -35.77
CA GLU A 247 -19.99 14.67 -36.71
C GLU A 247 -19.45 14.08 -38.02
N LEU A 248 -19.01 12.81 -38.05
CA LEU A 248 -18.65 12.09 -39.28
C LEU A 248 -19.88 11.53 -40.02
N LYS A 249 -20.89 11.02 -39.31
CA LYS A 249 -22.09 10.42 -39.94
C LYS A 249 -22.90 11.42 -40.76
N THR A 250 -23.03 12.65 -40.24
CA THR A 250 -23.86 13.68 -40.89
C THR A 250 -23.37 14.05 -42.33
N PRO A 251 -22.09 14.45 -42.52
CA PRO A 251 -21.58 14.74 -43.86
C PRO A 251 -21.57 13.51 -44.77
N LEU A 252 -21.25 12.34 -44.23
CA LEU A 252 -21.24 11.08 -45.00
C LEU A 252 -22.63 10.74 -45.53
N THR A 253 -23.68 10.91 -44.73
CA THR A 253 -25.07 10.73 -45.19
C THR A 253 -25.45 11.73 -46.30
N SER A 254 -25.00 12.98 -46.17
CA SER A 254 -25.24 14.00 -47.21
C SER A 254 -24.52 13.66 -48.51
N ILE A 255 -23.25 13.27 -48.45
CA ILE A 255 -22.46 12.84 -49.60
C ILE A 255 -23.13 11.64 -50.29
N SER A 256 -23.48 10.60 -49.52
CA SER A 256 -24.13 9.40 -50.03
C SER A 256 -25.48 9.75 -50.70
N GLY A 257 -26.31 10.57 -50.05
CA GLY A 257 -27.60 10.96 -50.61
C GLY A 257 -27.51 11.74 -51.92
N TYR A 258 -26.59 12.72 -52.02
CA TYR A 258 -26.40 13.45 -53.27
C TYR A 258 -25.80 12.55 -54.39
N ALA A 259 -24.88 11.68 -54.04
CA ALA A 259 -24.29 10.72 -54.98
C ALA A 259 -25.36 9.75 -55.51
N GLU A 260 -26.23 9.21 -54.65
CA GLU A 260 -27.33 8.30 -55.02
C GLU A 260 -28.36 8.99 -55.93
N LEU A 261 -28.71 10.26 -55.68
CA LEU A 261 -29.58 11.02 -56.54
C LEU A 261 -29.00 11.21 -57.94
N ILE A 262 -27.69 11.41 -58.07
CA ILE A 262 -27.00 11.49 -59.35
C ILE A 262 -26.97 10.13 -60.04
N GLU A 263 -26.59 9.07 -59.32
CA GLU A 263 -26.45 7.71 -59.83
C GLU A 263 -27.77 7.14 -60.38
N ASN A 264 -28.87 7.36 -59.68
CA ASN A 264 -30.20 6.87 -60.04
C ASN A 264 -30.91 7.77 -61.13
N GLY A 265 -30.23 8.78 -61.62
CA GLY A 265 -30.82 9.70 -62.64
C GLY A 265 -31.96 10.54 -62.07
N MET A 266 -32.12 10.68 -60.77
CA MET A 266 -33.13 11.49 -60.11
C MET A 266 -32.75 13.00 -60.08
N ALA A 267 -31.45 13.29 -60.26
CA ALA A 267 -30.96 14.66 -60.36
C ALA A 267 -31.22 15.22 -61.75
N LYS A 268 -31.81 16.41 -61.84
CA LYS A 268 -31.89 17.12 -63.09
C LYS A 268 -30.50 17.52 -63.57
N GLN A 269 -30.28 17.60 -64.88
CA GLN A 269 -28.96 17.90 -65.43
C GLN A 269 -28.41 19.25 -64.96
N GLU A 270 -29.29 20.23 -64.73
CA GLU A 270 -28.96 21.53 -64.12
C GLU A 270 -28.54 21.52 -62.68
N ASP A 271 -28.93 20.46 -61.90
CA ASP A 271 -28.64 20.32 -60.47
C ASP A 271 -27.33 19.52 -60.21
N ILE A 272 -26.85 18.75 -61.20
CA ILE A 272 -25.65 17.92 -61.06
C ILE A 272 -24.42 18.74 -60.61
N PRO A 273 -24.10 19.92 -61.15
CA PRO A 273 -22.97 20.71 -60.66
C PRO A 273 -23.15 21.17 -59.20
N THR A 274 -24.39 21.49 -58.82
CA THR A 274 -24.73 21.90 -57.46
C THR A 274 -24.55 20.73 -56.45
N PHE A 275 -25.00 19.53 -56.82
CA PHE A 275 -24.79 18.32 -56.00
C PHE A 275 -23.32 17.95 -55.94
N GLY A 276 -22.57 18.02 -57.03
CA GLY A 276 -21.13 17.82 -57.06
C GLY A 276 -20.39 18.80 -56.14
N HIS A 277 -20.78 20.07 -56.17
CA HIS A 277 -20.21 21.09 -55.26
C HIS A 277 -20.53 20.81 -53.78
N ARG A 278 -21.75 20.35 -53.45
CA ARG A 278 -22.14 19.98 -52.11
C ARG A 278 -21.36 18.75 -51.60
N ILE A 279 -21.21 17.72 -52.43
CA ILE A 279 -20.40 16.55 -52.14
C ILE A 279 -18.95 16.97 -51.84
N HIS A 280 -18.36 17.79 -52.70
CA HIS A 280 -16.98 18.27 -52.51
C HIS A 280 -16.82 19.08 -51.21
N LYS A 281 -17.77 19.97 -50.91
CA LYS A 281 -17.77 20.75 -49.66
C LYS A 281 -17.84 19.89 -48.41
N GLU A 282 -18.72 18.88 -48.41
CA GLU A 282 -18.83 17.97 -47.26
C GLU A 282 -17.60 17.04 -47.11
N ALA A 283 -17.02 16.58 -48.23
CA ALA A 283 -15.77 15.82 -48.22
C ALA A 283 -14.60 16.64 -47.67
N GLN A 284 -14.46 17.91 -48.09
CA GLN A 284 -13.43 18.82 -47.58
C GLN A 284 -13.61 19.08 -46.06
N ARG A 285 -14.85 19.21 -45.59
CA ARG A 285 -15.17 19.35 -44.18
C ARG A 285 -14.76 18.10 -43.38
N MET A 286 -14.98 16.90 -43.92
CA MET A 286 -14.56 15.64 -43.28
C MET A 286 -13.04 15.55 -43.18
N ILE A 287 -12.31 15.95 -44.23
CA ILE A 287 -10.84 15.96 -44.22
C ILE A 287 -10.33 16.85 -43.08
N THR A 288 -10.86 18.08 -42.96
CA THR A 288 -10.50 19.00 -41.87
C THR A 288 -10.81 18.40 -40.51
N LEU A 289 -12.02 17.81 -40.35
CA LEU A 289 -12.41 17.19 -39.07
C LEU A 289 -11.49 16.05 -38.67
N VAL A 290 -11.10 15.17 -39.60
CA VAL A 290 -10.18 14.07 -39.35
C VAL A 290 -8.79 14.60 -38.99
N SER A 291 -8.29 15.63 -39.68
CA SER A 291 -7.02 16.28 -39.35
C SER A 291 -7.01 16.86 -37.94
N ASP A 292 -8.08 17.60 -37.57
CA ASP A 292 -8.23 18.18 -36.23
C ASP A 292 -8.26 17.11 -35.14
N ILE A 293 -8.90 15.96 -35.40
CA ILE A 293 -8.97 14.82 -34.47
C ILE A 293 -7.59 14.17 -34.27
N LEU A 294 -6.87 13.89 -35.37
CA LEU A 294 -5.51 13.30 -35.29
C LEU A 294 -4.59 14.21 -34.52
N GLN A 295 -4.60 15.48 -34.81
CA GLN A 295 -3.77 16.45 -34.15
C GLN A 295 -4.10 16.60 -32.66
N LEU A 296 -5.38 16.64 -32.28
CA LEU A 296 -5.79 16.67 -30.88
C LEU A 296 -5.31 15.41 -30.14
N SER A 297 -5.31 14.25 -30.82
CA SER A 297 -4.77 12.99 -30.27
C SER A 297 -3.26 13.05 -30.05
N GLU A 298 -2.51 13.67 -30.94
CA GLU A 298 -1.06 13.89 -30.80
C GLU A 298 -0.76 14.83 -29.62
N LEU A 299 -1.50 15.95 -29.53
CA LEU A 299 -1.38 16.92 -28.43
C LEU A 299 -1.71 16.29 -27.07
N ASP A 300 -2.71 15.40 -26.99
CA ASP A 300 -3.02 14.63 -25.78
C ASP A 300 -1.86 13.70 -25.35
N GLY A 301 -1.17 13.11 -26.34
CA GLY A 301 0.02 12.29 -26.11
C GLY A 301 1.19 13.12 -25.58
N MET A 302 1.45 14.28 -26.17
CA MET A 302 2.52 15.19 -25.76
C MET A 302 2.29 15.74 -24.34
N SER A 303 1.07 16.11 -23.99
CA SER A 303 0.73 16.62 -22.65
C SER A 303 1.04 15.61 -21.54
N LYS A 304 0.83 14.30 -21.80
CA LYS A 304 1.15 13.22 -20.84
C LYS A 304 2.65 12.95 -20.71
N GLN A 305 3.41 13.12 -21.80
CA GLN A 305 4.86 12.95 -21.76
C GLN A 305 5.57 14.12 -21.06
N GLN A 306 4.99 15.32 -21.13
CA GLN A 306 5.54 16.52 -20.52
C GLN A 306 5.52 16.50 -18.98
N GLU A 307 4.60 15.76 -18.35
CA GLU A 307 4.66 15.48 -16.90
C GLU A 307 5.91 14.70 -16.50
N ASN A 308 6.55 14.00 -17.46
CA ASN A 308 7.73 13.15 -17.22
C ASN A 308 9.04 13.71 -17.82
N SER A 309 8.97 14.75 -18.69
CA SER A 309 10.20 15.33 -19.31
C SER A 309 9.91 16.75 -19.79
N PRO A 310 10.37 17.79 -19.12
CA PRO A 310 10.07 19.16 -19.51
C PRO A 310 10.83 19.54 -20.80
N THR A 311 10.07 19.90 -21.86
CA THR A 311 10.44 20.86 -22.93
C THR A 311 11.82 20.71 -23.59
N ALA A 312 12.34 19.51 -23.80
CA ALA A 312 13.68 19.31 -24.39
C ALA A 312 13.83 19.90 -25.82
N ASP A 313 12.74 20.03 -26.57
CA ASP A 313 12.75 20.45 -27.98
C ASP A 313 12.24 21.89 -28.24
N PHE A 314 11.98 22.68 -27.19
CA PHE A 314 11.50 24.05 -27.37
C PHE A 314 12.64 24.99 -27.76
N VAL A 315 12.45 25.68 -28.91
CA VAL A 315 13.38 26.67 -29.43
C VAL A 315 12.87 28.09 -29.16
N PRO A 316 13.75 29.12 -29.18
CA PRO A 316 13.30 30.50 -29.16
C PRO A 316 12.51 30.82 -30.45
N VAL A 317 11.26 31.28 -30.30
CA VAL A 317 10.37 31.67 -31.41
C VAL A 317 10.03 33.15 -31.28
N ASP A 318 10.25 33.93 -32.34
CA ASP A 318 9.81 35.33 -32.43
C ASP A 318 8.32 35.37 -32.78
N LEU A 319 7.48 35.73 -31.77
CA LEU A 319 6.03 35.84 -31.97
C LEU A 319 5.65 36.96 -32.95
N GLY A 320 6.45 38.03 -33.05
CA GLY A 320 6.20 39.10 -33.99
C GLY A 320 6.29 38.66 -35.45
N VAL A 321 7.32 37.87 -35.78
CA VAL A 321 7.48 37.28 -37.10
C VAL A 321 6.35 36.28 -37.39
N LEU A 322 6.08 35.38 -36.44
CA LEU A 322 5.06 34.36 -36.56
C LEU A 322 3.65 34.96 -36.81
N VAL A 323 3.27 35.96 -35.99
CA VAL A 323 1.96 36.64 -36.16
C VAL A 323 1.84 37.32 -37.49
N LYS A 324 2.91 37.98 -38.00
CA LYS A 324 2.94 38.61 -39.30
C LYS A 324 2.76 37.60 -40.44
N ASP A 325 3.41 36.44 -40.35
CA ASP A 325 3.32 35.39 -41.36
C ASP A 325 1.91 34.78 -41.40
N VAL A 326 1.31 34.48 -40.25
CA VAL A 326 -0.07 34.00 -40.15
C VAL A 326 -1.05 35.05 -40.69
N ALA A 327 -0.92 36.30 -40.27
CA ALA A 327 -1.80 37.38 -40.77
C ALA A 327 -1.72 37.52 -42.32
N THR A 328 -0.51 37.42 -42.87
CA THR A 328 -0.28 37.47 -44.32
C THR A 328 -0.99 36.30 -45.03
N ASN A 329 -0.83 35.09 -44.52
CA ASN A 329 -1.45 33.88 -45.08
C ASN A 329 -2.99 33.92 -44.97
N MET A 330 -3.54 34.46 -43.87
CA MET A 330 -4.97 34.56 -43.62
C MET A 330 -5.66 35.73 -44.35
N THR A 331 -4.90 36.65 -44.93
CA THR A 331 -5.44 37.83 -45.67
C THR A 331 -6.40 37.44 -46.78
N VAL A 332 -6.13 36.35 -47.51
CA VAL A 332 -7.01 35.88 -48.60
C VAL A 332 -8.36 35.42 -48.04
N ASN A 333 -8.34 34.69 -46.91
CA ASN A 333 -9.56 34.18 -46.26
C ASN A 333 -10.37 35.36 -45.67
N ALA A 334 -9.73 36.33 -45.06
CA ALA A 334 -10.36 37.53 -44.50
C ALA A 334 -11.04 38.35 -45.60
N ARG A 335 -10.37 38.58 -46.76
CA ARG A 335 -10.97 39.28 -47.92
C ARG A 335 -12.19 38.57 -48.48
N LYS A 336 -12.16 37.23 -48.60
CA LYS A 336 -13.32 36.43 -49.04
C LYS A 336 -14.52 36.57 -48.09
N ALA A 337 -14.27 36.79 -46.81
CA ALA A 337 -15.28 37.00 -45.77
C ALA A 337 -15.67 38.51 -45.65
N TYR A 338 -15.09 39.42 -46.43
CA TYR A 338 -15.23 40.88 -46.31
C TYR A 338 -14.80 41.42 -44.96
N ILE A 339 -13.72 40.87 -44.37
CA ILE A 339 -13.16 41.26 -43.07
C ILE A 339 -11.82 41.99 -43.29
N THR A 340 -11.60 43.06 -42.52
CA THR A 340 -10.33 43.78 -42.49
C THR A 340 -9.41 43.11 -41.45
N LEU A 341 -8.31 42.49 -41.91
CA LEU A 341 -7.31 41.86 -41.02
C LEU A 341 -6.11 42.79 -40.84
N GLN A 342 -5.78 43.12 -39.61
CA GLN A 342 -4.66 43.96 -39.25
C GLN A 342 -3.77 43.26 -38.21
N TYR A 343 -2.51 43.71 -38.09
CA TYR A 343 -1.62 43.24 -37.02
C TYR A 343 -0.79 44.40 -36.46
N LYS A 344 -0.52 44.35 -35.12
CA LYS A 344 0.37 45.24 -34.38
C LYS A 344 1.31 44.39 -33.55
N VAL A 345 2.53 44.22 -34.02
CA VAL A 345 3.51 43.31 -33.39
C VAL A 345 4.65 44.11 -32.79
N GLN A 346 5.08 43.68 -31.62
CA GLN A 346 6.35 44.05 -30.98
C GLN A 346 7.30 42.86 -31.05
N PRO A 347 8.61 43.08 -31.16
CA PRO A 347 9.59 42.00 -31.04
C PRO A 347 9.47 41.32 -29.68
N VAL A 348 9.07 40.06 -29.67
CA VAL A 348 8.95 39.26 -28.44
C VAL A 348 9.23 37.81 -28.71
N THR A 349 10.12 37.22 -27.92
CA THR A 349 10.56 35.84 -28.08
C THR A 349 9.99 34.98 -26.95
N VAL A 350 9.44 33.83 -27.30
CA VAL A 350 8.99 32.80 -26.35
C VAL A 350 9.71 31.50 -26.67
N ARG A 351 9.88 30.63 -25.66
CA ARG A 351 10.34 29.25 -25.91
C ARG A 351 9.16 28.37 -26.26
N GLY A 352 9.25 27.68 -27.41
CA GLY A 352 8.14 26.84 -27.85
C GLY A 352 8.41 26.12 -29.17
N SER A 353 7.40 25.39 -29.65
CA SER A 353 7.39 24.80 -30.97
C SER A 353 6.82 25.82 -31.97
N HIS A 354 7.58 26.18 -33.02
CA HIS A 354 7.16 27.10 -34.03
C HIS A 354 5.87 26.63 -34.70
N ASP A 355 5.73 25.36 -35.02
CA ASP A 355 4.56 24.80 -35.71
C ASP A 355 3.30 24.84 -34.83
N LEU A 356 3.42 24.47 -33.54
CA LEU A 356 2.30 24.53 -32.64
C LEU A 356 1.83 25.97 -32.36
N LEU A 357 2.79 26.90 -32.19
CA LEU A 357 2.45 28.32 -32.01
C LEU A 357 1.82 28.93 -33.27
N THR A 358 2.32 28.57 -34.46
CA THR A 358 1.69 28.97 -35.75
C THR A 358 0.26 28.50 -35.84
N GLU A 359 0.00 27.30 -35.44
CA GLU A 359 -1.32 26.72 -35.41
C GLU A 359 -2.24 27.36 -34.40
N LEU A 360 -1.76 27.64 -33.19
CA LEU A 360 -2.50 28.38 -32.16
C LEU A 360 -3.01 29.71 -32.73
N VAL A 361 -2.11 30.49 -33.37
CA VAL A 361 -2.47 31.79 -33.95
C VAL A 361 -3.43 31.62 -35.14
N THR A 362 -3.21 30.61 -35.96
CA THR A 362 -4.06 30.30 -37.10
C THR A 362 -5.50 29.95 -36.66
N ASN A 363 -5.64 29.10 -35.64
CA ASN A 363 -6.96 28.73 -35.11
C ASN A 363 -7.68 29.93 -34.47
N LEU A 364 -6.98 30.79 -33.74
CA LEU A 364 -7.56 32.02 -33.19
C LEU A 364 -8.01 32.98 -34.29
N CYS A 365 -7.15 33.19 -35.28
CA CYS A 365 -7.45 34.08 -36.41
C CYS A 365 -8.59 33.54 -37.27
N ASP A 366 -8.63 32.24 -37.58
CA ASP A 366 -9.73 31.62 -38.36
C ASP A 366 -11.07 31.77 -37.62
N ASN A 367 -11.10 31.55 -36.31
CA ASN A 367 -12.28 31.77 -35.49
C ASN A 367 -12.74 33.22 -35.52
N ALA A 368 -11.83 34.19 -35.37
CA ALA A 368 -12.12 35.62 -35.39
C ALA A 368 -12.67 36.07 -36.75
N ILE A 369 -12.20 35.51 -37.88
CA ILE A 369 -12.71 35.74 -39.21
C ILE A 369 -14.09 35.09 -39.42
N ARG A 370 -14.23 33.83 -39.03
CA ARG A 370 -15.41 33.00 -39.25
C ARG A 370 -16.65 33.48 -38.51
N TYR A 371 -16.48 33.96 -37.28
CA TYR A 371 -17.56 34.43 -36.40
C TYR A 371 -17.73 35.96 -36.42
N ASN A 372 -17.14 36.61 -37.41
CA ASN A 372 -17.31 38.06 -37.66
C ASN A 372 -18.45 38.35 -38.63
N GLN A 373 -18.74 39.62 -38.81
CA GLN A 373 -19.75 40.14 -39.76
C GLN A 373 -19.05 40.80 -40.96
N PRO A 374 -19.63 40.73 -42.18
CA PRO A 374 -19.10 41.45 -43.32
C PRO A 374 -18.89 42.94 -43.02
N GLY A 375 -17.70 43.46 -43.32
CA GLY A 375 -17.29 44.84 -42.96
C GLY A 375 -16.61 44.95 -41.56
N GLY A 376 -16.54 43.86 -40.81
CA GLY A 376 -15.86 43.81 -39.54
C GLY A 376 -14.34 43.83 -39.65
N HIS A 377 -13.68 43.78 -38.47
CA HIS A 377 -12.23 43.75 -38.40
C HIS A 377 -11.71 42.72 -37.39
N VAL A 378 -10.50 42.25 -37.63
CA VAL A 378 -9.72 41.36 -36.76
C VAL A 378 -8.34 41.97 -36.60
N GLU A 379 -7.88 42.10 -35.37
CA GLU A 379 -6.54 42.61 -35.03
C GLU A 379 -5.75 41.57 -34.26
N LEU A 380 -4.55 41.23 -34.77
CA LEU A 380 -3.58 40.37 -34.07
C LEU A 380 -2.53 41.27 -33.43
N ARG A 381 -2.26 41.03 -32.14
CA ARG A 381 -1.27 41.78 -31.39
C ARG A 381 -0.32 40.83 -30.65
N CYS A 382 0.93 41.20 -30.48
CA CYS A 382 1.84 40.57 -29.53
C CYS A 382 2.77 41.58 -28.94
N GLY A 383 3.25 41.28 -27.74
CA GLY A 383 4.14 42.17 -26.99
C GLY A 383 4.54 41.58 -25.63
N THR A 384 5.22 42.40 -24.83
CA THR A 384 5.60 42.06 -23.45
C THR A 384 4.86 42.98 -22.49
N GLY A 385 4.24 42.39 -21.48
CA GLY A 385 3.53 43.09 -20.41
C GLY A 385 4.10 42.79 -19.02
N PRO A 386 3.46 43.29 -17.96
CA PRO A 386 3.88 43.00 -16.57
C PRO A 386 3.87 41.50 -16.22
N ASP A 387 2.96 40.74 -16.85
CA ASP A 387 2.77 39.31 -16.61
C ASP A 387 3.57 38.42 -17.59
N GLY A 388 4.44 39.00 -18.42
CA GLY A 388 5.26 38.30 -19.39
C GLY A 388 4.89 38.55 -20.85
N PRO A 389 5.43 37.74 -21.78
CA PRO A 389 5.07 37.78 -23.19
C PRO A 389 3.61 37.44 -23.42
N TRP A 390 2.97 38.10 -24.33
CA TRP A 390 1.55 37.85 -24.67
C TRP A 390 1.28 37.91 -26.16
N LEU A 391 0.25 37.16 -26.58
CA LEU A 391 -0.35 37.18 -27.88
C LEU A 391 -1.85 37.43 -27.72
N GLN A 392 -2.43 38.30 -28.55
CA GLN A 392 -3.85 38.65 -28.49
C GLN A 392 -4.46 38.64 -29.90
N VAL A 393 -5.66 38.09 -29.99
CA VAL A 393 -6.52 38.19 -31.16
C VAL A 393 -7.82 38.84 -30.73
N GLU A 394 -8.16 39.97 -31.38
CA GLU A 394 -9.36 40.76 -31.10
C GLU A 394 -10.22 40.84 -32.37
N ASP A 395 -11.51 40.63 -32.22
CA ASP A 395 -12.50 40.78 -33.29
C ASP A 395 -13.71 41.60 -32.80
N ASN A 396 -14.41 42.22 -33.72
CA ASN A 396 -15.68 42.89 -33.47
C ASN A 396 -16.88 42.10 -34.05
N GLY A 397 -16.81 40.79 -33.94
CA GLY A 397 -17.82 39.87 -34.43
C GLY A 397 -19.05 39.73 -33.53
N ILE A 398 -19.69 38.58 -33.59
CA ILE A 398 -20.95 38.32 -32.89
C ILE A 398 -20.82 38.22 -31.36
N GLY A 399 -19.61 38.04 -30.84
CA GLY A 399 -19.35 37.77 -29.43
C GLY A 399 -19.82 36.41 -28.94
N ILE A 400 -19.53 36.10 -27.65
CA ILE A 400 -19.82 34.85 -27.01
C ILE A 400 -20.66 35.10 -25.76
N PRO A 401 -21.85 34.45 -25.64
CA PRO A 401 -22.68 34.55 -24.44
C PRO A 401 -21.92 34.13 -23.18
N GLN A 402 -22.13 34.84 -22.06
CA GLN A 402 -21.42 34.61 -20.81
C GLN A 402 -21.51 33.15 -20.32
N ASP A 403 -22.70 32.52 -20.44
CA ASP A 403 -22.93 31.13 -20.07
C ASP A 403 -22.13 30.11 -20.91
N SER A 404 -21.66 30.54 -22.09
CA SER A 404 -20.90 29.72 -23.05
C SER A 404 -19.39 29.90 -22.92
N GLN A 405 -18.90 31.01 -22.32
CA GLN A 405 -17.48 31.39 -22.33
C GLN A 405 -16.60 30.34 -21.64
N ALA A 406 -17.05 29.73 -20.56
CA ALA A 406 -16.31 28.67 -19.89
C ALA A 406 -16.20 27.39 -20.75
N ARG A 407 -17.16 27.18 -21.66
CA ARG A 407 -17.31 25.94 -22.42
C ARG A 407 -16.77 26.00 -23.85
N VAL A 408 -16.49 27.17 -24.41
CA VAL A 408 -16.01 27.29 -25.80
C VAL A 408 -14.68 26.60 -26.09
N PHE A 409 -13.92 26.25 -25.03
CA PHE A 409 -12.69 25.49 -25.12
C PHE A 409 -12.90 23.95 -24.94
N GLU A 410 -14.16 23.52 -24.76
CA GLU A 410 -14.51 22.09 -24.75
C GLU A 410 -14.53 21.54 -26.18
N ARG A 411 -14.20 20.26 -26.33
CA ARG A 411 -14.19 19.57 -27.65
C ARG A 411 -15.60 19.49 -28.21
N PHE A 412 -15.78 19.82 -29.49
CA PHE A 412 -17.05 19.82 -30.21
C PHE A 412 -18.09 20.81 -29.68
N TYR A 413 -17.74 21.66 -28.70
CA TYR A 413 -18.65 22.65 -28.19
C TYR A 413 -18.90 23.77 -29.21
N ARG A 414 -20.15 24.20 -29.34
CA ARG A 414 -20.60 25.26 -30.25
C ARG A 414 -21.76 25.97 -29.61
N VAL A 415 -21.72 27.31 -29.60
CA VAL A 415 -22.81 28.16 -29.08
C VAL A 415 -24.10 27.95 -29.85
N ASP A 416 -24.01 27.88 -31.19
CA ASP A 416 -25.16 27.63 -32.11
C ASP A 416 -24.79 26.55 -33.13
N LYS A 417 -25.40 25.35 -32.99
CA LYS A 417 -25.19 24.22 -33.90
C LYS A 417 -25.71 24.44 -35.31
N SER A 418 -26.73 25.29 -35.48
CA SER A 418 -27.35 25.55 -36.80
C SER A 418 -26.50 26.48 -37.64
N ARG A 419 -26.08 27.60 -37.07
CA ARG A 419 -25.27 28.63 -37.72
C ARG A 419 -23.86 28.13 -38.05
N SER A 420 -23.28 27.36 -37.15
CA SER A 420 -21.93 26.80 -37.34
C SER A 420 -21.86 25.70 -38.40
N LYS A 421 -22.98 25.00 -38.73
CA LYS A 421 -23.04 24.11 -39.90
C LYS A 421 -22.88 24.85 -41.20
N ALA A 422 -23.45 26.04 -41.29
CA ALA A 422 -23.33 26.89 -42.50
C ALA A 422 -21.89 27.40 -42.68
N THR A 423 -21.20 27.75 -41.59
CA THR A 423 -19.84 28.28 -41.62
C THR A 423 -18.74 27.19 -41.60
N GLY A 424 -19.08 25.90 -41.41
CA GLY A 424 -18.15 24.79 -41.59
C GLY A 424 -17.20 24.54 -40.41
N GLY A 425 -17.45 25.08 -39.20
CA GLY A 425 -16.60 24.86 -38.00
C GLY A 425 -16.68 23.43 -37.49
N THR A 426 -15.55 22.87 -37.04
CA THR A 426 -15.46 21.53 -36.41
C THR A 426 -15.79 21.54 -34.91
N GLY A 427 -15.64 22.69 -34.25
CA GLY A 427 -15.74 22.82 -32.78
C GLY A 427 -14.51 22.27 -32.04
N LEU A 428 -13.41 22.06 -32.79
CA LEU A 428 -12.14 21.57 -32.22
C LEU A 428 -11.07 22.66 -32.12
N GLY A 429 -11.12 23.73 -32.93
CA GLY A 429 -10.08 24.73 -33.01
C GLY A 429 -9.71 25.40 -31.67
N LEU A 430 -10.70 25.84 -30.88
CA LEU A 430 -10.41 26.39 -29.53
C LEU A 430 -9.96 25.35 -28.54
N ALA A 431 -10.36 24.08 -28.66
CA ALA A 431 -9.81 23.00 -27.86
C ALA A 431 -8.34 22.75 -28.21
N ILE A 432 -7.95 22.81 -29.48
CA ILE A 432 -6.56 22.74 -29.92
C ILE A 432 -5.75 23.91 -29.34
N VAL A 433 -6.27 25.14 -29.40
CA VAL A 433 -5.64 26.33 -28.78
C VAL A 433 -5.38 26.11 -27.30
N LYS A 434 -6.35 25.58 -26.55
CA LYS A 434 -6.21 25.26 -25.13
C LYS A 434 -5.11 24.23 -24.87
N HIS A 435 -5.02 23.16 -25.69
CA HIS A 435 -3.98 22.14 -25.56
C HIS A 435 -2.60 22.71 -25.88
N ILE A 436 -2.46 23.47 -26.94
CA ILE A 436 -1.19 24.11 -27.31
C ILE A 436 -0.74 25.10 -26.23
N ALA A 437 -1.65 25.92 -25.70
CA ALA A 437 -1.34 26.84 -24.61
C ALA A 437 -0.86 26.07 -23.37
N ARG A 438 -1.51 24.97 -23.01
CA ARG A 438 -1.10 24.10 -21.89
C ARG A 438 0.30 23.52 -22.11
N ILE A 439 0.62 23.05 -23.31
CA ILE A 439 1.94 22.53 -23.68
C ILE A 439 3.02 23.61 -23.51
N HIS A 440 2.69 24.88 -23.74
CA HIS A 440 3.60 26.01 -23.59
C HIS A 440 3.54 26.70 -22.23
N ASN A 441 2.89 26.10 -21.22
CA ASN A 441 2.64 26.68 -19.89
C ASN A 441 2.00 28.09 -19.95
N ALA A 442 1.21 28.35 -21.02
CA ALA A 442 0.57 29.63 -21.23
C ALA A 442 -0.87 29.63 -20.68
N ARG A 443 -1.31 30.81 -20.19
CA ARG A 443 -2.68 31.03 -19.72
C ARG A 443 -3.50 31.70 -20.79
N ILE A 444 -4.76 31.30 -20.93
CA ILE A 444 -5.71 31.91 -21.86
C ILE A 444 -6.67 32.79 -21.05
N LYS A 445 -6.82 34.02 -21.47
CA LYS A 445 -7.84 34.97 -21.01
C LYS A 445 -8.82 35.23 -22.14
N LEU A 446 -10.13 35.10 -21.92
CA LEU A 446 -11.21 35.35 -22.82
C LEU A 446 -12.06 36.50 -22.30
N GLU A 447 -12.26 37.52 -23.11
CA GLU A 447 -13.15 38.65 -22.87
C GLU A 447 -14.08 38.78 -24.09
N SER A 448 -15.40 38.69 -23.90
CA SER A 448 -16.34 38.74 -25.00
C SER A 448 -17.70 39.23 -24.53
N GLU A 449 -18.34 40.04 -25.39
CA GLU A 449 -19.70 40.52 -25.19
C GLU A 449 -20.52 40.37 -26.51
N ILE A 450 -21.78 39.95 -26.36
CA ILE A 450 -22.64 39.70 -27.52
C ILE A 450 -22.84 41.02 -28.30
N GLY A 451 -22.48 40.98 -29.57
CA GLY A 451 -22.58 42.12 -30.51
C GLY A 451 -21.42 43.10 -30.48
N GLU A 452 -20.49 42.98 -29.51
CA GLU A 452 -19.29 43.81 -29.44
C GLU A 452 -18.03 43.10 -29.97
N GLY A 453 -17.98 41.76 -29.84
CA GLY A 453 -16.86 40.95 -30.31
C GLY A 453 -16.18 40.09 -29.26
N THR A 454 -15.00 39.60 -29.62
CA THR A 454 -14.24 38.71 -28.77
C THR A 454 -12.76 39.07 -28.73
N THR A 455 -12.17 39.05 -27.55
CA THR A 455 -10.74 39.20 -27.35
C THR A 455 -10.20 37.96 -26.64
N ILE A 456 -9.26 37.24 -27.28
CA ILE A 456 -8.55 36.11 -26.67
C ILE A 456 -7.08 36.49 -26.52
N THR A 457 -6.59 36.44 -25.28
CA THR A 457 -5.18 36.71 -24.93
C THR A 457 -4.52 35.44 -24.40
N VAL A 458 -3.37 35.10 -24.96
CA VAL A 458 -2.51 33.99 -24.50
C VAL A 458 -1.30 34.61 -23.84
N LEU A 459 -1.13 34.33 -22.56
CA LEU A 459 -0.05 34.85 -21.70
C LEU A 459 0.99 33.73 -21.50
N PHE A 460 2.21 33.96 -21.93
CA PHE A 460 3.32 33.00 -21.76
C PHE A 460 4.11 33.31 -20.51
N GLU A 461 4.64 32.30 -19.86
CA GLU A 461 5.55 32.48 -18.74
C GLU A 461 6.85 33.11 -19.19
N THR A 462 7.40 34.03 -18.40
CA THR A 462 8.72 34.63 -18.64
C THR A 462 9.76 33.51 -18.52
N ALA A 463 10.52 33.29 -19.62
CA ALA A 463 11.64 32.39 -19.56
C ALA A 463 12.69 32.96 -18.57
N HIS A 464 12.87 32.33 -17.42
CA HIS A 464 13.97 32.60 -16.51
C HIS A 464 15.26 31.95 -16.99
#